data_e0af6df54e2bd6175879ce9c9ee65774
#
_entry.id   e0af6df54e2bd6175879ce9c9ee65774
#
_cell.length_a   1.000
_cell.length_b   1.000
_cell.length_c   1.000
_cell.angle_alpha   90.00
_cell.angle_beta   90.00
_cell.angle_gamma   90.00
#
_symmetry.space_group_name_H-M   'P 1'
#
loop_
_entity.id
_entity.type
_entity.pdbx_description
1 polymer ?
#
loop_
_entity_poly.entity_id
_entity_poly.type
_entity_poly.pdbx_seq_one_letter_code
_entity_poly.pdbx_strand_id
1 'polypeptide(L)'
;IEKIVLSSIFFSPEKFEEIAAELSAKDFLHPLHRDIFAMCEILNKENLPIDSEFILAKKPANKKITQEELLEIQAINPIANIEAYIDEIKEASIKREMHSLANLLREKSLDNNQSVEEIVDEVSRKLSDMSLGKSNDDVYDAGQVARDVMDHIIELKNRGNLELTGLDTGFKKLNRFTTGFNEGDLIIIGARPSMGKTTFVLNLAQHFLDNNKGVVIFSLEMPYLQLGMRMLSAKASIPLQNLRIANLTENEISELSSVVDKLASQPLQIVDASSLSIAQLKGRLRRLKKQNPDISVAIIDYLQLMNGGKGEIGKQAEVSEISRGLKMLARELSMPIIALSQLNRLVESRDDKRPILSDLRDSGAIEQDADVILFLYRDDVYARRADKERYARLKKEGKEKDFKPEHTEREIEPAEIIIAKNRNGEIGSVEIQFNKKFTRFEDKPEEYSHEMTQTRIDGADFLQNMERSTPPQSQADSNFDMPNVF
;
A
#
# COMPACT_ATOMS: atom_id res chain seq x y z
N ILE A 1 15.56 36.20 14.03
CA ILE A 1 15.30 35.25 12.93
C ILE A 1 14.00 35.66 12.23
N GLU A 2 12.81 35.63 12.85
CA GLU A 2 11.51 35.94 12.23
C GLU A 2 11.49 37.31 11.51
N LYS A 3 12.02 38.37 12.16
CA LYS A 3 12.11 39.72 11.55
C LYS A 3 12.98 39.71 10.28
N ILE A 4 13.99 38.86 10.19
CA ILE A 4 14.88 38.73 9.04
C ILE A 4 14.13 38.12 7.86
N VAL A 5 13.34 37.06 8.11
CA VAL A 5 12.52 36.43 7.07
C VAL A 5 11.48 37.41 6.53
N LEU A 6 10.77 38.13 7.41
CA LEU A 6 9.81 39.15 7.02
C LEU A 6 10.45 40.30 6.25
N SER A 7 11.64 40.77 6.68
CA SER A 7 12.41 41.80 5.94
C SER A 7 12.79 41.32 4.52
N SER A 8 13.20 40.07 4.40
CA SER A 8 13.53 39.46 3.10
C SER A 8 12.33 39.39 2.16
N ILE A 9 11.12 39.10 2.71
CA ILE A 9 9.87 39.15 1.94
C ILE A 9 9.58 40.57 1.42
N PHE A 10 9.72 41.58 2.27
CA PHE A 10 9.50 42.98 1.85
C PHE A 10 10.52 43.47 0.82
N PHE A 11 11.75 42.98 0.89
CA PHE A 11 12.79 43.34 -0.06
C PHE A 11 12.67 42.63 -1.42
N SER A 12 12.23 41.37 -1.39
CA SER A 12 12.05 40.51 -2.57
C SER A 12 10.71 39.81 -2.52
N PRO A 13 9.59 40.49 -2.81
CA PRO A 13 8.24 39.92 -2.75
C PRO A 13 8.03 38.69 -3.64
N GLU A 14 8.81 38.58 -4.73
CA GLU A 14 8.82 37.42 -5.63
C GLU A 14 9.23 36.11 -4.95
N LYS A 15 9.98 36.16 -3.84
CA LYS A 15 10.36 34.99 -3.03
C LYS A 15 9.30 34.54 -2.06
N PHE A 16 8.19 35.29 -1.94
CA PHE A 16 7.16 34.99 -0.97
C PHE A 16 6.54 33.61 -1.21
N GLU A 17 6.31 33.22 -2.46
CA GLU A 17 5.74 31.90 -2.78
C GLU A 17 6.66 30.76 -2.33
N GLU A 18 7.96 30.88 -2.50
CA GLU A 18 8.96 29.93 -2.04
C GLU A 18 8.93 29.81 -0.50
N ILE A 19 8.89 30.95 0.20
CA ILE A 19 8.83 30.99 1.66
C ILE A 19 7.49 30.44 2.17
N ALA A 20 6.39 30.78 1.51
CA ALA A 20 5.04 30.34 1.87
C ALA A 20 4.78 28.86 1.60
N ALA A 21 5.57 28.22 0.72
CA ALA A 21 5.58 26.78 0.56
C ALA A 21 6.11 26.05 1.80
N GLU A 22 7.05 26.66 2.53
CA GLU A 22 7.73 26.09 3.69
C GLU A 22 7.16 26.55 5.04
N LEU A 23 6.75 27.82 5.13
CA LEU A 23 6.25 28.44 6.36
C LEU A 23 4.80 28.90 6.21
N SER A 24 4.08 28.87 7.32
CA SER A 24 2.73 29.42 7.46
C SER A 24 2.70 30.43 8.63
N ALA A 25 1.67 31.26 8.69
CA ALA A 25 1.54 32.24 9.75
C ALA A 25 1.65 31.65 11.17
N LYS A 26 1.21 30.39 11.39
CA LYS A 26 1.28 29.69 12.69
C LYS A 26 2.72 29.40 13.16
N ASP A 27 3.67 29.38 12.23
CA ASP A 27 5.07 29.03 12.55
C ASP A 27 5.82 30.17 13.25
N PHE A 28 5.28 31.38 13.19
CA PHE A 28 5.85 32.54 13.87
C PHE A 28 5.44 32.57 15.36
N LEU A 29 6.43 32.77 16.23
CA LEU A 29 6.21 32.86 17.68
C LEU A 29 5.56 34.19 18.04
N HIS A 30 6.10 35.31 17.49
CA HIS A 30 5.65 36.63 17.86
C HIS A 30 4.30 36.96 17.21
N PRO A 31 3.27 37.38 17.95
CA PRO A 31 1.94 37.64 17.40
C PRO A 31 1.93 38.65 16.25
N LEU A 32 2.73 39.71 16.34
CA LEU A 32 2.88 40.69 15.26
C LEU A 32 3.44 40.08 13.97
N HIS A 33 4.49 39.28 14.07
CA HIS A 33 5.10 38.62 12.89
C HIS A 33 4.13 37.65 12.24
N ARG A 34 3.37 36.91 13.05
CA ARG A 34 2.28 36.03 12.61
C ARG A 34 1.23 36.81 11.82
N ASP A 35 0.81 37.96 12.37
CA ASP A 35 -0.19 38.83 11.75
C ASP A 35 0.32 39.43 10.43
N ILE A 36 1.57 39.85 10.38
CA ILE A 36 2.20 40.37 9.16
C ILE A 36 2.30 39.26 8.09
N PHE A 37 2.77 38.06 8.44
CA PHE A 37 2.89 36.96 7.48
C PHE A 37 1.51 36.56 6.94
N ALA A 38 0.48 36.46 7.81
CA ALA A 38 -0.90 36.21 7.39
C ALA A 38 -1.43 37.27 6.42
N MET A 39 -1.03 38.55 6.59
CA MET A 39 -1.38 39.61 5.63
C MET A 39 -0.65 39.42 4.31
N CYS A 40 0.61 39.00 4.32
CA CYS A 40 1.34 38.66 3.08
C CYS A 40 0.65 37.50 2.35
N GLU A 41 0.17 36.46 3.05
CA GLU A 41 -0.60 35.37 2.44
C GLU A 41 -1.89 35.86 1.77
N ILE A 42 -2.61 36.80 2.40
CA ILE A 42 -3.84 37.39 1.86
C ILE A 42 -3.52 38.21 0.61
N LEU A 43 -2.53 39.08 0.67
CA LEU A 43 -2.13 39.94 -0.46
C LEU A 43 -1.69 39.11 -1.66
N ASN A 44 -0.90 38.05 -1.44
CA ASN A 44 -0.49 37.15 -2.50
C ASN A 44 -1.69 36.44 -3.15
N LYS A 45 -2.66 35.95 -2.36
CA LYS A 45 -3.89 35.33 -2.90
C LYS A 45 -4.75 36.30 -3.71
N GLU A 46 -4.74 37.60 -3.35
CA GLU A 46 -5.45 38.65 -4.06
C GLU A 46 -4.64 39.21 -5.26
N ASN A 47 -3.44 38.69 -5.52
CA ASN A 47 -2.47 39.22 -6.51
C ASN A 47 -2.17 40.70 -6.30
N LEU A 48 -2.05 41.14 -5.06
CA LEU A 48 -1.71 42.49 -4.67
C LEU A 48 -0.22 42.59 -4.25
N PRO A 49 0.41 43.77 -4.39
CA PRO A 49 1.79 43.97 -3.95
C PRO A 49 1.94 43.66 -2.46
N ILE A 50 3.01 42.95 -2.09
CA ILE A 50 3.37 42.68 -0.70
C ILE A 50 4.29 43.80 -0.22
N ASP A 51 3.68 44.86 0.27
CA ASP A 51 4.37 46.00 0.84
C ASP A 51 3.67 46.55 2.10
N SER A 52 4.35 47.49 2.78
CA SER A 52 3.85 48.05 4.04
C SER A 52 2.55 48.86 3.86
N GLU A 53 2.37 49.50 2.70
CA GLU A 53 1.21 50.35 2.43
C GLU A 53 -0.04 49.49 2.23
N PHE A 54 0.04 48.43 1.43
CA PHE A 54 -1.05 47.48 1.24
C PHE A 54 -1.40 46.69 2.52
N ILE A 55 -0.39 46.31 3.33
CA ILE A 55 -0.64 45.68 4.63
C ILE A 55 -1.43 46.60 5.55
N LEU A 56 -1.04 47.89 5.64
CA LEU A 56 -1.76 48.87 6.45
C LEU A 56 -3.16 49.18 5.93
N ALA A 57 -3.32 49.23 4.60
CA ALA A 57 -4.61 49.51 3.97
C ALA A 57 -5.61 48.35 4.13
N LYS A 58 -5.15 47.10 4.07
CA LYS A 58 -5.98 45.89 4.06
C LYS A 58 -6.09 45.19 5.41
N LYS A 59 -5.31 45.59 6.42
CA LYS A 59 -5.36 44.97 7.74
C LYS A 59 -6.75 45.06 8.37
N PRO A 60 -7.28 43.99 8.97
CA PRO A 60 -8.50 44.03 9.74
C PRO A 60 -8.38 44.96 10.97
N ALA A 61 -9.49 45.59 11.38
CA ALA A 61 -9.50 46.56 12.48
C ALA A 61 -9.03 46.00 13.84
N ASN A 62 -9.13 44.68 14.02
CA ASN A 62 -8.67 43.97 15.21
C ASN A 62 -7.18 43.66 15.25
N LYS A 63 -6.44 43.85 14.13
CA LYS A 63 -4.99 43.61 14.02
C LYS A 63 -4.21 44.88 14.35
N LYS A 64 -3.33 44.79 15.36
CA LYS A 64 -2.49 45.91 15.83
C LYS A 64 -1.15 45.92 15.06
N ILE A 65 -1.18 46.20 13.77
CA ILE A 65 0.04 46.40 12.94
C ILE A 65 0.20 47.90 12.76
N THR A 66 1.32 48.47 13.20
CA THR A 66 1.63 49.91 13.06
C THR A 66 2.66 50.14 11.96
N GLN A 67 2.71 51.38 11.46
CA GLN A 67 3.72 51.78 10.47
C GLN A 67 5.14 51.71 11.03
N GLU A 68 5.30 52.08 12.32
CA GLU A 68 6.60 52.02 12.98
C GLU A 68 7.17 50.61 13.05
N GLU A 69 6.33 49.61 13.41
CA GLU A 69 6.72 48.19 13.47
C GLU A 69 7.12 47.62 12.08
N LEU A 70 6.41 48.03 11.00
CA LEU A 70 6.77 47.62 9.67
C LEU A 70 8.09 48.23 9.24
N LEU A 71 8.32 49.50 9.57
CA LEU A 71 9.59 50.19 9.29
C LEU A 71 10.77 49.58 10.05
N GLU A 72 10.56 49.15 11.31
CA GLU A 72 11.58 48.41 12.07
C GLU A 72 11.99 47.11 11.37
N ILE A 73 11.02 46.37 10.82
CA ILE A 73 11.31 45.12 10.11
C ILE A 73 12.03 45.40 8.80
N GLN A 74 11.59 46.41 8.04
CA GLN A 74 12.23 46.82 6.78
C GLN A 74 13.65 47.36 6.95
N ALA A 75 13.97 47.94 8.12
CA ALA A 75 15.31 48.42 8.44
C ALA A 75 16.34 47.31 8.68
N ILE A 76 15.91 46.06 8.80
CA ILE A 76 16.81 44.91 8.93
C ILE A 76 17.35 44.51 7.57
N ASN A 77 18.66 44.29 7.47
CA ASN A 77 19.27 43.83 6.23
C ASN A 77 18.73 42.48 5.79
N PRO A 78 18.16 42.35 4.59
CA PRO A 78 17.70 41.10 4.05
C PRO A 78 18.91 40.19 3.77
N ILE A 79 18.67 38.88 3.85
CA ILE A 79 19.69 37.84 3.66
C ILE A 79 19.44 37.11 2.34
N ALA A 80 20.49 36.82 1.59
CA ALA A 80 20.41 36.14 0.32
C ALA A 80 20.06 34.64 0.46
N ASN A 81 20.63 34.00 1.47
CA ASN A 81 20.30 32.57 1.81
C ASN A 81 19.35 32.53 2.99
N ILE A 82 18.06 32.41 2.70
CA ILE A 82 16.98 32.41 3.70
C ILE A 82 16.63 31.02 4.23
N GLU A 83 17.02 29.95 3.53
CA GLU A 83 16.65 28.55 3.85
C GLU A 83 16.99 28.16 5.28
N ALA A 84 18.21 28.43 5.74
CA ALA A 84 18.62 28.12 7.12
C ALA A 84 17.76 28.82 8.18
N TYR A 85 17.20 30.00 7.88
CA TYR A 85 16.33 30.74 8.79
C TYR A 85 14.89 30.20 8.75
N ILE A 86 14.44 29.71 7.62
CA ILE A 86 13.18 29.00 7.45
C ILE A 86 13.20 27.72 8.28
N ASP A 87 14.26 26.92 8.15
CA ASP A 87 14.45 25.70 8.90
C ASP A 87 14.44 25.94 10.42
N GLU A 88 15.11 26.97 10.89
CA GLU A 88 15.17 27.32 12.33
C GLU A 88 13.78 27.73 12.85
N ILE A 89 12.99 28.51 12.07
CA ILE A 89 11.63 28.88 12.45
C ILE A 89 10.74 27.64 12.51
N LYS A 90 10.86 26.75 11.52
CA LYS A 90 10.11 25.50 11.41
C LYS A 90 10.42 24.56 12.59
N GLU A 91 11.72 24.37 12.90
CA GLU A 91 12.15 23.57 14.05
C GLU A 91 11.63 24.13 15.37
N ALA A 92 11.71 25.45 15.55
CA ALA A 92 11.17 26.12 16.74
C ALA A 92 9.63 25.99 16.81
N SER A 93 8.93 26.03 15.69
CA SER A 93 7.48 25.82 15.60
C SER A 93 7.11 24.39 16.02
N ILE A 94 7.78 23.37 15.48
CA ILE A 94 7.56 21.97 15.83
C ILE A 94 7.81 21.73 17.34
N LYS A 95 8.87 22.30 17.89
CA LYS A 95 9.16 22.22 19.34
C LYS A 95 8.03 22.83 20.19
N ARG A 96 7.42 23.94 19.76
CA ARG A 96 6.25 24.55 20.42
C ARG A 96 5.01 23.67 20.32
N GLU A 97 4.76 23.08 19.16
CA GLU A 97 3.65 22.14 18.97
C GLU A 97 3.81 20.89 19.86
N MET A 98 5.04 20.35 19.96
CA MET A 98 5.34 19.23 20.87
C MET A 98 5.07 19.61 22.33
N HIS A 99 5.46 20.81 22.76
CA HIS A 99 5.18 21.29 24.10
C HIS A 99 3.67 21.45 24.34
N SER A 100 2.93 21.96 23.36
CA SER A 100 1.47 22.05 23.43
C SER A 100 0.81 20.68 23.53
N LEU A 101 1.30 19.70 22.77
CA LEU A 101 0.83 18.33 22.82
C LEU A 101 1.11 17.66 24.18
N ALA A 102 2.27 17.92 24.78
CA ALA A 102 2.60 17.42 26.11
C ALA A 102 1.65 17.99 27.18
N ASN A 103 1.30 19.28 27.10
CA ASN A 103 0.31 19.89 27.97
C ASN A 103 -1.08 19.30 27.78
N LEU A 104 -1.52 19.09 26.54
CA LEU A 104 -2.78 18.43 26.22
C LEU A 104 -2.84 17.01 26.79
N LEU A 105 -1.77 16.23 26.62
CA LEU A 105 -1.67 14.87 27.17
C LEU A 105 -1.77 14.89 28.71
N ARG A 106 -1.09 15.83 29.36
CA ARG A 106 -1.16 16.02 30.80
C ARG A 106 -2.57 16.36 31.28
N GLU A 107 -3.26 17.27 30.59
CA GLU A 107 -4.62 17.69 30.93
C GLU A 107 -5.60 16.49 30.76
N LYS A 108 -5.54 15.82 29.63
CA LYS A 108 -6.45 14.70 29.34
C LYS A 108 -6.18 13.46 30.18
N SER A 109 -4.94 13.23 30.60
CA SER A 109 -4.61 12.11 31.49
C SER A 109 -5.20 12.29 32.91
N LEU A 110 -5.63 13.47 33.26
CA LEU A 110 -6.31 13.78 34.54
C LEU A 110 -7.84 13.80 34.39
N ASP A 111 -8.38 13.72 33.17
CA ASP A 111 -9.82 13.70 32.91
C ASP A 111 -10.34 12.26 32.95
N ASN A 112 -11.12 11.92 33.96
CA ASN A 112 -11.71 10.60 34.16
C ASN A 112 -12.87 10.28 33.17
N ASN A 113 -13.28 11.21 32.32
CA ASN A 113 -14.42 11.03 31.40
C ASN A 113 -13.98 10.50 30.04
N GLN A 114 -12.67 10.47 29.73
CA GLN A 114 -12.15 9.97 28.45
C GLN A 114 -11.47 8.62 28.62
N SER A 115 -11.66 7.73 27.67
CA SER A 115 -10.95 6.45 27.66
C SER A 115 -9.47 6.63 27.28
N VAL A 116 -8.62 5.73 27.78
CA VAL A 116 -7.18 5.76 27.45
C VAL A 116 -6.96 5.62 25.94
N GLU A 117 -7.80 4.81 25.27
CA GLU A 117 -7.74 4.62 23.83
C GLU A 117 -8.02 5.90 23.05
N GLU A 118 -9.03 6.68 23.44
CA GLU A 118 -9.35 7.97 22.81
C GLU A 118 -8.21 8.99 22.94
N ILE A 119 -7.57 9.04 24.12
CA ILE A 119 -6.42 9.93 24.37
C ILE A 119 -5.23 9.52 23.48
N VAL A 120 -4.92 8.23 23.42
CA VAL A 120 -3.83 7.70 22.60
C VAL A 120 -4.07 7.96 21.11
N ASP A 121 -5.30 7.77 20.62
CA ASP A 121 -5.66 8.02 19.23
C ASP A 121 -5.56 9.51 18.86
N GLU A 122 -5.97 10.41 19.75
CA GLU A 122 -5.85 11.86 19.52
C GLU A 122 -4.38 12.32 19.49
N VAL A 123 -3.57 11.83 20.44
CA VAL A 123 -2.13 12.14 20.50
C VAL A 123 -1.41 11.59 19.26
N SER A 124 -1.74 10.36 18.85
CA SER A 124 -1.16 9.74 17.67
C SER A 124 -1.48 10.50 16.38
N ARG A 125 -2.72 11.00 16.24
CA ARG A 125 -3.09 11.85 15.10
C ARG A 125 -2.29 13.15 15.09
N LYS A 126 -2.21 13.87 16.22
CA LYS A 126 -1.46 15.12 16.31
C LYS A 126 0.04 14.93 16.03
N LEU A 127 0.63 13.83 16.52
CA LEU A 127 2.02 13.48 16.20
C LEU A 127 2.21 13.16 14.70
N SER A 128 1.25 12.49 14.08
CA SER A 128 1.26 12.22 12.64
C SER A 128 1.17 13.52 11.83
N ASP A 129 0.27 14.44 12.21
CA ASP A 129 0.10 15.72 11.54
C ASP A 129 1.37 16.58 11.62
N MET A 130 2.07 16.57 12.78
CA MET A 130 3.38 17.20 12.94
C MET A 130 4.47 16.60 12.06
N SER A 131 4.44 15.28 11.84
CA SER A 131 5.42 14.57 11.01
C SER A 131 5.18 14.79 9.52
N LEU A 132 3.92 15.01 9.11
CA LEU A 132 3.52 15.31 7.73
C LEU A 132 3.92 16.75 7.30
N GLY A 133 4.31 17.62 8.23
CA GLY A 133 4.87 18.94 7.93
C GLY A 133 6.25 18.90 7.24
N LYS A 134 6.86 17.73 7.11
CA LYS A 134 7.91 17.45 6.11
C LYS A 134 7.24 16.78 4.89
N SER A 135 6.46 17.53 4.13
CA SER A 135 6.29 17.18 2.72
C SER A 135 7.64 17.49 2.06
N ASN A 136 8.54 16.50 2.05
CA ASN A 136 9.39 16.39 0.91
C ASN A 136 8.41 16.16 -0.25
N ASP A 137 7.96 17.21 -0.90
CA ASP A 137 7.60 17.12 -2.30
C ASP A 137 8.93 16.82 -2.99
N ASP A 138 9.23 15.51 -3.08
CA ASP A 138 10.40 15.02 -3.79
C ASP A 138 10.18 15.36 -5.27
N VAL A 139 10.58 16.56 -5.65
CA VAL A 139 10.54 17.03 -7.04
C VAL A 139 11.86 16.59 -7.69
N TYR A 140 11.74 15.62 -8.58
CA TYR A 140 12.88 15.10 -9.32
C TYR A 140 12.94 15.73 -10.70
N ASP A 141 14.11 16.24 -11.09
CA ASP A 141 14.33 16.67 -12.47
C ASP A 141 14.45 15.45 -13.43
N ALA A 142 14.24 15.71 -14.73
CA ALA A 142 14.29 14.64 -15.73
C ALA A 142 15.63 13.91 -15.78
N GLY A 143 16.74 14.59 -15.50
CA GLY A 143 18.07 13.98 -15.45
C GLY A 143 18.25 13.04 -14.27
N GLN A 144 17.73 13.43 -13.10
CA GLN A 144 17.70 12.57 -11.91
C GLN A 144 16.86 11.32 -12.18
N VAL A 145 15.62 11.48 -12.67
CA VAL A 145 14.73 10.37 -13.00
C VAL A 145 15.39 9.39 -13.98
N ALA A 146 16.04 9.89 -15.03
CA ALA A 146 16.70 9.05 -16.03
C ALA A 146 17.88 8.25 -15.42
N ARG A 147 18.67 8.86 -14.54
CA ARG A 147 19.77 8.17 -13.84
C ARG A 147 19.23 7.08 -12.91
N ASP A 148 18.26 7.41 -12.06
CA ASP A 148 17.70 6.48 -11.08
C ASP A 148 17.05 5.27 -11.77
N VAL A 149 16.33 5.51 -12.89
CA VAL A 149 15.75 4.43 -13.72
C VAL A 149 16.84 3.55 -14.32
N MET A 150 17.93 4.13 -14.82
CA MET A 150 19.04 3.34 -15.40
C MET A 150 19.76 2.51 -14.34
N ASP A 151 20.02 3.09 -13.18
CA ASP A 151 20.64 2.37 -12.05
C ASP A 151 19.74 1.22 -11.58
N HIS A 152 18.43 1.44 -11.50
CA HIS A 152 17.46 0.39 -11.17
C HIS A 152 17.45 -0.75 -12.19
N ILE A 153 17.48 -0.43 -13.50
CA ILE A 153 17.55 -1.46 -14.57
C ILE A 153 18.85 -2.26 -14.46
N ILE A 154 19.98 -1.62 -14.18
CA ILE A 154 21.26 -2.29 -13.99
C ILE A 154 21.21 -3.21 -12.77
N GLU A 155 20.64 -2.76 -11.68
CA GLU A 155 20.46 -3.57 -10.47
C GLU A 155 19.61 -4.81 -10.74
N LEU A 156 18.45 -4.68 -11.39
CA LEU A 156 17.59 -5.79 -11.81
C LEU A 156 18.34 -6.78 -12.68
N LYS A 157 19.12 -6.31 -13.67
CA LYS A 157 19.93 -7.16 -14.54
C LYS A 157 20.97 -7.96 -13.75
N ASN A 158 21.59 -7.36 -12.73
CA ASN A 158 22.61 -7.99 -11.89
C ASN A 158 22.02 -9.01 -10.91
N ARG A 159 20.74 -8.93 -10.56
CA ARG A 159 20.06 -9.93 -9.70
C ARG A 159 19.90 -11.31 -10.38
N GLY A 160 20.11 -11.40 -11.68
CA GLY A 160 20.14 -12.68 -12.42
C GLY A 160 18.78 -13.37 -12.60
N ASN A 161 17.70 -12.86 -12.02
CA ASN A 161 16.33 -13.34 -12.22
C ASN A 161 15.55 -12.30 -13.04
N LEU A 162 15.48 -12.53 -14.35
CA LEU A 162 14.86 -11.60 -15.31
C LEU A 162 13.32 -11.62 -15.28
N GLU A 163 12.71 -12.58 -14.58
CA GLU A 163 11.26 -12.78 -14.57
C GLU A 163 10.56 -12.13 -13.36
N LEU A 164 11.31 -11.79 -12.28
CA LEU A 164 10.73 -11.31 -11.04
C LEU A 164 11.37 -9.98 -10.58
N THR A 165 10.55 -8.96 -10.44
CA THR A 165 10.96 -7.69 -9.82
C THR A 165 10.57 -7.63 -8.35
N GLY A 166 9.48 -8.30 -7.96
CA GLY A 166 8.93 -8.35 -6.63
C GLY A 166 9.10 -9.70 -5.92
N LEU A 167 8.35 -9.89 -4.83
CA LEU A 167 8.32 -11.14 -4.08
C LEU A 167 7.70 -12.28 -4.91
N ASP A 168 8.41 -13.39 -5.00
CA ASP A 168 7.94 -14.61 -5.66
C ASP A 168 6.69 -15.16 -4.95
N THR A 169 5.58 -15.27 -5.67
CA THR A 169 4.32 -15.77 -5.13
C THR A 169 4.28 -17.29 -4.93
N GLY A 170 5.22 -18.04 -5.53
CA GLY A 170 5.22 -19.49 -5.57
C GLY A 170 4.32 -20.07 -6.69
N PHE A 171 3.59 -19.23 -7.42
CA PHE A 171 2.76 -19.61 -8.55
C PHE A 171 3.37 -19.04 -9.84
N LYS A 172 4.00 -19.92 -10.65
CA LYS A 172 4.76 -19.49 -11.83
C LYS A 172 3.96 -18.66 -12.81
N LYS A 173 2.72 -19.06 -13.10
CA LYS A 173 1.86 -18.32 -14.02
C LYS A 173 1.41 -16.98 -13.43
N LEU A 174 1.14 -16.89 -12.14
CA LEU A 174 0.82 -15.63 -11.48
C LEU A 174 2.02 -14.67 -11.54
N ASN A 175 3.21 -15.17 -11.29
CA ASN A 175 4.44 -14.39 -11.41
C ASN A 175 4.68 -13.82 -12.81
N ARG A 176 4.33 -14.56 -13.88
CA ARG A 176 4.42 -14.03 -15.25
C ARG A 176 3.52 -12.82 -15.50
N PHE A 177 2.36 -12.77 -14.88
CA PHE A 177 1.44 -11.62 -14.98
C PHE A 177 1.87 -10.45 -14.09
N THR A 178 2.32 -10.73 -12.85
CA THR A 178 2.54 -9.70 -11.83
C THR A 178 4.01 -9.33 -11.63
N THR A 179 4.95 -10.08 -12.22
CA THR A 179 6.40 -10.02 -11.94
C THR A 179 6.73 -10.21 -10.44
N GLY A 180 5.84 -10.90 -9.71
CA GLY A 180 5.84 -10.99 -8.25
C GLY A 180 5.08 -9.83 -7.59
N PHE A 181 5.14 -9.72 -6.26
CA PHE A 181 4.53 -8.61 -5.51
C PHE A 181 5.59 -7.58 -5.18
N ASN A 182 5.44 -6.38 -5.76
CA ASN A 182 6.47 -5.34 -5.70
C ASN A 182 6.37 -4.50 -4.42
N GLU A 183 7.46 -3.88 -4.06
CA GLU A 183 7.53 -2.93 -2.95
C GLU A 183 6.56 -1.76 -3.17
N GLY A 184 5.85 -1.39 -2.11
CA GLY A 184 4.85 -0.33 -2.17
C GLY A 184 3.51 -0.70 -2.79
N ASP A 185 3.32 -1.97 -3.25
CA ASP A 185 2.05 -2.43 -3.81
C ASP A 185 1.01 -2.74 -2.72
N LEU A 186 -0.22 -2.36 -3.00
CA LEU A 186 -1.41 -2.84 -2.30
C LEU A 186 -2.08 -3.94 -3.15
N ILE A 187 -2.01 -5.17 -2.65
CA ILE A 187 -2.59 -6.36 -3.29
C ILE A 187 -3.89 -6.72 -2.58
N ILE A 188 -4.99 -6.76 -3.30
CA ILE A 188 -6.29 -7.18 -2.77
C ILE A 188 -6.60 -8.58 -3.24
N ILE A 189 -6.91 -9.49 -2.31
CA ILE A 189 -7.36 -10.84 -2.63
C ILE A 189 -8.81 -11.00 -2.19
N GLY A 190 -9.71 -11.03 -3.17
CA GLY A 190 -11.15 -11.17 -2.98
C GLY A 190 -11.64 -12.59 -3.19
N ALA A 191 -12.56 -13.05 -2.32
CA ALA A 191 -13.24 -14.34 -2.54
C ALA A 191 -14.57 -14.38 -1.80
N ARG A 192 -15.47 -15.27 -2.24
CA ARG A 192 -16.63 -15.67 -1.45
C ARG A 192 -16.22 -16.60 -0.32
N PRO A 193 -17.01 -16.71 0.77
CA PRO A 193 -16.76 -17.67 1.85
C PRO A 193 -16.61 -19.09 1.33
N SER A 194 -15.69 -19.86 1.92
CA SER A 194 -15.36 -21.25 1.59
C SER A 194 -14.54 -21.45 0.29
N MET A 195 -14.19 -20.39 -0.44
CA MET A 195 -13.28 -20.49 -1.60
C MET A 195 -11.83 -20.78 -1.21
N GLY A 196 -11.45 -20.56 0.05
CA GLY A 196 -10.11 -20.83 0.56
C GLY A 196 -9.19 -19.60 0.61
N LYS A 197 -9.76 -18.38 0.68
CA LYS A 197 -9.03 -17.11 0.71
C LYS A 197 -7.87 -17.11 1.73
N THR A 198 -8.17 -17.36 3.02
CA THR A 198 -7.16 -17.43 4.09
C THR A 198 -6.12 -18.54 3.81
N THR A 199 -6.56 -19.69 3.30
CA THR A 199 -5.65 -20.78 2.93
C THR A 199 -4.67 -20.36 1.83
N PHE A 200 -5.16 -19.72 0.78
CA PHE A 200 -4.32 -19.23 -0.32
C PHE A 200 -3.23 -18.27 0.18
N VAL A 201 -3.62 -17.34 1.03
CA VAL A 201 -2.68 -16.36 1.60
C VAL A 201 -1.67 -17.00 2.55
N LEU A 202 -2.08 -18.02 3.32
CA LEU A 202 -1.15 -18.80 4.14
C LEU A 202 -0.14 -19.58 3.27
N ASN A 203 -0.55 -20.06 2.09
CA ASN A 203 0.39 -20.70 1.16
C ASN A 203 1.38 -19.68 0.58
N LEU A 204 0.94 -18.46 0.24
CA LEU A 204 1.84 -17.38 -0.14
C LEU A 204 2.82 -17.05 1.00
N ALA A 205 2.31 -16.87 2.23
CA ALA A 205 3.12 -16.61 3.42
C ALA A 205 4.18 -17.68 3.63
N GLN A 206 3.82 -18.95 3.49
CA GLN A 206 4.74 -20.07 3.61
C GLN A 206 5.84 -20.03 2.55
N HIS A 207 5.49 -19.71 1.30
CA HIS A 207 6.44 -19.59 0.22
C HIS A 207 7.42 -18.43 0.47
N PHE A 208 6.94 -17.27 0.94
CA PHE A 208 7.80 -16.16 1.33
C PHE A 208 8.77 -16.54 2.46
N LEU A 209 8.28 -17.20 3.49
CA LEU A 209 9.11 -17.67 4.62
C LEU A 209 10.16 -18.69 4.17
N ASP A 210 9.82 -19.61 3.24
CA ASP A 210 10.77 -20.58 2.69
C ASP A 210 11.89 -19.92 1.87
N ASN A 211 11.64 -18.72 1.34
CA ASN A 211 12.62 -17.87 0.66
C ASN A 211 13.26 -16.83 1.60
N ASN A 212 13.22 -17.05 2.92
CA ASN A 212 13.78 -16.16 3.95
C ASN A 212 13.23 -14.72 3.91
N LYS A 213 11.98 -14.54 3.45
CA LYS A 213 11.28 -13.27 3.48
C LYS A 213 10.36 -13.21 4.70
N GLY A 214 10.56 -12.23 5.56
CA GLY A 214 9.76 -12.07 6.78
C GLY A 214 8.31 -11.70 6.48
N VAL A 215 7.39 -12.30 7.24
CA VAL A 215 5.94 -12.14 7.05
C VAL A 215 5.29 -11.69 8.35
N VAL A 216 4.45 -10.66 8.27
CA VAL A 216 3.53 -10.27 9.34
C VAL A 216 2.11 -10.57 8.93
N ILE A 217 1.36 -11.30 9.75
CA ILE A 217 -0.06 -11.61 9.53
C ILE A 217 -0.89 -10.92 10.62
N PHE A 218 -1.76 -10.00 10.22
CA PHE A 218 -2.81 -9.45 11.08
C PHE A 218 -4.07 -10.29 10.89
N SER A 219 -4.39 -11.14 11.88
CA SER A 219 -5.57 -11.97 11.86
C SER A 219 -6.67 -11.35 12.71
N LEU A 220 -7.78 -10.98 12.05
CA LEU A 220 -8.95 -10.39 12.70
C LEU A 220 -10.12 -11.37 12.77
N GLU A 221 -10.09 -12.46 11.97
CA GLU A 221 -11.15 -13.47 11.90
C GLU A 221 -10.78 -14.75 12.63
N MET A 222 -9.53 -15.18 12.52
CA MET A 222 -9.11 -16.51 13.01
C MET A 222 -8.04 -16.41 14.10
N PRO A 223 -8.15 -17.17 15.21
CA PRO A 223 -7.10 -17.25 16.22
C PRO A 223 -5.79 -17.80 15.64
N TYR A 224 -4.65 -17.29 16.15
CA TYR A 224 -3.31 -17.66 15.69
C TYR A 224 -3.07 -19.18 15.68
N LEU A 225 -3.61 -19.90 16.65
CA LEU A 225 -3.49 -21.36 16.74
C LEU A 225 -4.11 -22.08 15.52
N GLN A 226 -5.26 -21.58 15.03
CA GLN A 226 -5.90 -22.16 13.84
C GLN A 226 -5.12 -21.86 12.56
N LEU A 227 -4.51 -20.67 12.45
CA LEU A 227 -3.60 -20.33 11.35
C LEU A 227 -2.38 -21.25 11.38
N GLY A 228 -1.74 -21.41 12.55
CA GLY A 228 -0.61 -22.30 12.74
C GLY A 228 -0.92 -23.75 12.36
N MET A 229 -2.07 -24.30 12.80
CA MET A 229 -2.50 -25.65 12.40
C MET A 229 -2.65 -25.80 10.88
N ARG A 230 -3.16 -24.79 10.17
CA ARG A 230 -3.28 -24.82 8.70
C ARG A 230 -1.91 -24.78 8.03
N MET A 231 -1.02 -23.92 8.52
CA MET A 231 0.35 -23.84 8.00
C MET A 231 1.10 -25.17 8.18
N LEU A 232 1.01 -25.76 9.38
CA LEU A 232 1.63 -27.05 9.67
C LEU A 232 1.03 -28.18 8.84
N SER A 233 -0.30 -28.23 8.67
CA SER A 233 -0.99 -29.22 7.82
C SER A 233 -0.50 -29.14 6.37
N ALA A 234 -0.43 -27.92 5.81
CA ALA A 234 0.02 -27.71 4.44
C ALA A 234 1.50 -28.09 4.25
N LYS A 235 2.34 -27.76 5.23
CA LYS A 235 3.80 -27.98 5.14
C LYS A 235 4.21 -29.42 5.39
N ALA A 236 3.67 -30.04 6.44
CA ALA A 236 3.95 -31.44 6.79
C ALA A 236 3.17 -32.45 5.93
N SER A 237 2.28 -31.97 5.04
CA SER A 237 1.37 -32.83 4.26
C SER A 237 0.56 -33.79 5.14
N ILE A 238 0.14 -33.32 6.33
CA ILE A 238 -0.70 -34.06 7.27
C ILE A 238 -2.13 -33.51 7.17
N PRO A 239 -3.17 -34.35 7.05
CA PRO A 239 -4.54 -33.88 6.99
C PRO A 239 -4.90 -33.00 8.19
N LEU A 240 -5.48 -31.83 7.93
CA LEU A 240 -5.85 -30.87 8.98
C LEU A 240 -6.78 -31.49 10.04
N GLN A 241 -7.66 -32.41 9.62
CA GLN A 241 -8.54 -33.15 10.52
C GLN A 241 -7.74 -33.97 11.55
N ASN A 242 -6.67 -34.67 11.09
CA ASN A 242 -5.83 -35.48 11.95
C ASN A 242 -5.10 -34.64 12.99
N LEU A 243 -4.57 -33.46 12.58
CA LEU A 243 -3.96 -32.51 13.51
C LEU A 243 -4.95 -32.03 14.57
N ARG A 244 -6.20 -31.73 14.15
CA ARG A 244 -7.25 -31.22 15.08
C ARG A 244 -7.67 -32.21 16.15
N ILE A 245 -7.66 -33.47 15.83
CA ILE A 245 -8.08 -34.55 16.77
C ILE A 245 -6.88 -35.33 17.33
N ALA A 246 -5.64 -34.86 17.04
CA ALA A 246 -4.39 -35.52 17.45
C ALA A 246 -4.27 -36.99 17.04
N ASN A 247 -4.88 -37.37 15.91
CA ASN A 247 -4.79 -38.74 15.36
C ASN A 247 -3.59 -38.80 14.40
N LEU A 248 -2.40 -38.99 14.95
CA LEU A 248 -1.14 -38.97 14.23
C LEU A 248 -0.34 -40.23 14.48
N THR A 249 0.31 -40.74 13.46
CA THR A 249 1.29 -41.83 13.55
C THR A 249 2.62 -41.30 14.09
N GLU A 250 3.52 -42.16 14.57
CA GLU A 250 4.85 -41.75 15.03
C GLU A 250 5.68 -41.08 13.95
N ASN A 251 5.55 -41.53 12.70
CA ASN A 251 6.23 -40.91 11.56
C ASN A 251 5.70 -39.48 11.31
N GLU A 252 4.36 -39.29 11.35
CA GLU A 252 3.77 -37.96 11.19
C GLU A 252 4.14 -36.99 12.32
N ILE A 253 4.29 -37.53 13.57
CA ILE A 253 4.78 -36.71 14.70
C ILE A 253 6.22 -36.27 14.47
N SER A 254 7.08 -37.18 14.01
CA SER A 254 8.50 -36.84 13.70
C SER A 254 8.61 -35.81 12.58
N GLU A 255 7.83 -35.95 11.51
CA GLU A 255 7.79 -34.99 10.39
C GLU A 255 7.24 -33.64 10.86
N LEU A 256 6.17 -33.63 11.64
CA LEU A 256 5.58 -32.45 12.24
C LEU A 256 6.60 -31.69 13.12
N SER A 257 7.37 -32.43 13.94
CA SER A 257 8.41 -31.82 14.78
C SER A 257 9.46 -31.08 13.93
N SER A 258 9.94 -31.72 12.86
CA SER A 258 10.90 -31.09 11.94
C SER A 258 10.33 -29.81 11.28
N VAL A 259 9.04 -29.85 10.89
CA VAL A 259 8.37 -28.67 10.31
C VAL A 259 8.20 -27.56 11.35
N VAL A 260 7.88 -27.90 12.61
CA VAL A 260 7.78 -26.94 13.71
C VAL A 260 9.13 -26.26 13.97
N ASP A 261 10.21 -27.02 14.04
CA ASP A 261 11.57 -26.46 14.25
C ASP A 261 11.94 -25.50 13.11
N LYS A 262 11.63 -25.87 11.86
CA LYS A 262 11.84 -25.00 10.72
C LYS A 262 11.01 -23.72 10.81
N LEU A 263 9.71 -23.81 11.12
CA LEU A 263 8.83 -22.65 11.24
C LEU A 263 9.26 -21.73 12.39
N ALA A 264 9.74 -22.29 13.50
CA ALA A 264 10.22 -21.54 14.66
C ALA A 264 11.46 -20.69 14.34
N SER A 265 12.27 -21.10 13.35
CA SER A 265 13.44 -20.34 12.88
C SER A 265 13.13 -19.28 11.82
N GLN A 266 11.91 -19.28 11.28
CA GLN A 266 11.50 -18.34 10.22
C GLN A 266 10.98 -17.01 10.78
N PRO A 267 11.18 -15.88 10.09
CA PRO A 267 10.74 -14.56 10.53
C PRO A 267 9.23 -14.35 10.33
N LEU A 268 8.41 -15.10 11.05
CA LEU A 268 6.95 -15.01 11.07
C LEU A 268 6.47 -14.26 12.32
N GLN A 269 5.62 -13.26 12.12
CA GLN A 269 4.91 -12.56 13.19
C GLN A 269 3.39 -12.65 12.95
N ILE A 270 2.63 -13.08 13.95
CA ILE A 270 1.16 -13.13 13.90
C ILE A 270 0.61 -12.18 14.96
N VAL A 271 -0.15 -11.19 14.51
CA VAL A 271 -0.90 -10.28 15.38
C VAL A 271 -2.34 -10.78 15.41
N ASP A 272 -2.73 -11.43 16.52
CA ASP A 272 -4.09 -11.91 16.77
C ASP A 272 -4.86 -10.79 17.50
N ALA A 273 -5.83 -10.19 16.83
CA ALA A 273 -6.63 -9.08 17.35
C ALA A 273 -8.08 -9.18 16.87
N SER A 274 -9.03 -9.07 17.76
CA SER A 274 -10.46 -9.12 17.42
C SER A 274 -10.97 -7.87 16.72
N SER A 275 -10.25 -6.76 16.84
CA SER A 275 -10.54 -5.46 16.21
C SER A 275 -9.26 -4.64 16.09
N LEU A 276 -9.12 -3.89 15.01
CA LEU A 276 -7.95 -3.07 14.76
C LEU A 276 -8.33 -1.84 13.91
N SER A 277 -8.00 -0.64 14.39
CA SER A 277 -8.11 0.56 13.57
C SER A 277 -6.93 0.68 12.61
N ILE A 278 -7.11 1.45 11.52
CA ILE A 278 -6.01 1.70 10.57
C ILE A 278 -4.82 2.39 11.24
N ALA A 279 -5.06 3.28 12.22
CA ALA A 279 -4.00 3.94 12.98
C ALA A 279 -3.21 2.95 13.85
N GLN A 280 -3.90 2.05 14.55
CA GLN A 280 -3.27 1.00 15.35
C GLN A 280 -2.46 0.03 14.48
N LEU A 281 -3.01 -0.37 13.32
CA LEU A 281 -2.30 -1.23 12.36
C LEU A 281 -1.01 -0.55 11.90
N LYS A 282 -1.08 0.70 11.45
CA LYS A 282 0.09 1.49 11.03
C LYS A 282 1.15 1.54 12.13
N GLY A 283 0.76 1.89 13.36
CA GLY A 283 1.69 1.96 14.49
C GLY A 283 2.35 0.62 14.81
N ARG A 284 1.57 -0.49 14.81
CA ARG A 284 2.09 -1.84 15.07
C ARG A 284 3.04 -2.30 13.96
N LEU A 285 2.66 -2.12 12.68
CA LEU A 285 3.48 -2.57 11.56
C LEU A 285 4.80 -1.80 11.48
N ARG A 286 4.79 -0.46 11.66
CA ARG A 286 6.02 0.35 11.76
C ARG A 286 6.96 -0.16 12.86
N ARG A 287 6.41 -0.45 14.05
CA ARG A 287 7.19 -0.97 15.16
C ARG A 287 7.79 -2.34 14.85
N LEU A 288 6.97 -3.26 14.28
CA LEU A 288 7.43 -4.60 13.91
C LEU A 288 8.52 -4.55 12.84
N LYS A 289 8.34 -3.73 11.79
CA LYS A 289 9.35 -3.52 10.73
C LYS A 289 10.65 -2.93 11.28
N LYS A 290 10.57 -2.00 12.25
CA LYS A 290 11.76 -1.43 12.91
C LYS A 290 12.49 -2.46 13.77
N GLN A 291 11.75 -3.34 14.46
CA GLN A 291 12.32 -4.41 15.31
C GLN A 291 12.90 -5.57 14.47
N ASN A 292 12.27 -5.86 13.33
CA ASN A 292 12.63 -6.95 12.43
C ASN A 292 12.72 -6.42 11.00
N PRO A 293 13.87 -5.89 10.57
CA PRO A 293 14.07 -5.32 9.24
C PRO A 293 13.79 -6.30 8.08
N ASP A 294 13.92 -7.60 8.33
CA ASP A 294 13.70 -8.68 7.36
C ASP A 294 12.24 -8.87 6.96
N ILE A 295 11.30 -8.25 7.69
CA ILE A 295 9.88 -8.28 7.32
C ILE A 295 9.73 -7.68 5.93
N SER A 296 9.25 -8.50 4.98
CA SER A 296 9.17 -8.15 3.56
C SER A 296 7.72 -8.02 3.07
N VAL A 297 6.73 -8.49 3.84
CA VAL A 297 5.32 -8.44 3.47
C VAL A 297 4.42 -8.40 4.69
N ALA A 298 3.32 -7.66 4.61
CA ALA A 298 2.24 -7.70 5.59
C ALA A 298 0.96 -8.25 4.96
N ILE A 299 0.25 -9.09 5.73
CA ILE A 299 -0.99 -9.74 5.34
C ILE A 299 -2.09 -9.34 6.34
N ILE A 300 -3.27 -8.96 5.85
CA ILE A 300 -4.40 -8.51 6.67
C ILE A 300 -5.63 -9.35 6.34
N ASP A 301 -6.12 -10.14 7.30
CA ASP A 301 -7.31 -11.00 7.15
C ASP A 301 -8.41 -10.54 8.12
N TYR A 302 -9.41 -9.81 7.69
CA TYR A 302 -9.77 -9.17 6.44
C TYR A 302 -10.26 -7.73 6.66
N LEU A 303 -10.25 -6.89 5.60
CA LEU A 303 -10.48 -5.45 5.65
C LEU A 303 -11.79 -5.03 6.34
N GLN A 304 -12.89 -5.75 6.09
CA GLN A 304 -14.22 -5.38 6.59
C GLN A 304 -14.40 -5.59 8.11
N LEU A 305 -13.43 -6.20 8.80
CA LEU A 305 -13.38 -6.29 10.27
C LEU A 305 -12.56 -5.17 10.92
N MET A 306 -11.89 -4.36 10.10
CA MET A 306 -11.21 -3.18 10.61
C MET A 306 -12.22 -2.07 10.92
N ASN A 307 -11.95 -1.28 11.95
CA ASN A 307 -12.75 -0.12 12.32
C ASN A 307 -12.15 1.15 11.73
N GLY A 308 -12.95 1.91 10.98
CA GLY A 308 -12.65 3.31 10.67
C GLY A 308 -12.98 4.16 11.90
N GLY A 309 -12.05 4.95 12.38
CA GLY A 309 -12.07 5.64 13.66
C GLY A 309 -13.19 6.67 13.95
N LYS A 310 -14.33 6.67 13.21
CA LYS A 310 -15.47 7.58 13.45
C LYS A 310 -16.79 6.86 13.23
N GLY A 311 -17.52 6.59 14.28
CA GLY A 311 -18.78 5.83 14.36
C GLY A 311 -20.00 6.38 13.62
N GLU A 312 -19.91 7.46 12.83
CA GLU A 312 -21.02 8.03 12.06
C GLU A 312 -20.78 8.05 10.54
N ILE A 313 -19.60 7.61 10.09
CA ILE A 313 -19.25 7.55 8.67
C ILE A 313 -19.74 6.21 8.12
N GLY A 314 -20.52 6.22 7.03
CA GLY A 314 -21.04 4.98 6.42
C GLY A 314 -19.89 4.00 6.07
N LYS A 315 -20.17 2.68 6.10
CA LYS A 315 -19.19 1.61 5.85
C LYS A 315 -18.32 1.81 4.61
N GLN A 316 -18.86 2.43 3.57
CA GLN A 316 -18.13 2.73 2.33
C GLN A 316 -17.00 3.73 2.55
N ALA A 317 -17.22 4.77 3.36
CA ALA A 317 -16.19 5.76 3.68
C ALA A 317 -15.10 5.16 4.59
N GLU A 318 -15.46 4.28 5.53
CA GLU A 318 -14.50 3.54 6.35
C GLU A 318 -13.57 2.67 5.49
N VAL A 319 -14.14 1.89 4.58
CA VAL A 319 -13.35 1.04 3.67
C VAL A 319 -12.43 1.87 2.79
N SER A 320 -12.89 3.06 2.36
CA SER A 320 -12.07 4.00 1.58
C SER A 320 -10.90 4.56 2.38
N GLU A 321 -11.13 4.94 3.64
CA GLU A 321 -10.05 5.42 4.53
C GLU A 321 -9.02 4.32 4.80
N ILE A 322 -9.48 3.09 5.06
CA ILE A 322 -8.62 1.93 5.29
C ILE A 322 -7.78 1.63 4.05
N SER A 323 -8.41 1.55 2.87
CA SER A 323 -7.73 1.24 1.60
C SER A 323 -6.62 2.24 1.30
N ARG A 324 -6.96 3.54 1.31
CA ARG A 324 -5.99 4.61 1.11
C ARG A 324 -4.88 4.57 2.17
N GLY A 325 -5.26 4.33 3.43
CA GLY A 325 -4.32 4.21 4.53
C GLY A 325 -3.32 3.08 4.37
N LEU A 326 -3.76 1.92 3.83
CA LEU A 326 -2.90 0.77 3.55
C LEU A 326 -1.98 1.02 2.36
N LYS A 327 -2.49 1.66 1.29
CA LYS A 327 -1.64 2.03 0.14
C LYS A 327 -0.53 3.00 0.53
N MET A 328 -0.85 4.02 1.32
CA MET A 328 0.17 4.94 1.85
C MET A 328 1.21 4.20 2.70
N LEU A 329 0.76 3.28 3.57
CA LEU A 329 1.65 2.51 4.44
C LEU A 329 2.56 1.55 3.64
N ALA A 330 2.05 0.93 2.58
CA ALA A 330 2.85 0.08 1.68
C ALA A 330 4.00 0.89 1.05
N ARG A 331 3.69 2.10 0.54
CA ARG A 331 4.69 3.00 -0.03
C ARG A 331 5.69 3.50 1.01
N GLU A 332 5.23 3.91 2.19
CA GLU A 332 6.06 4.39 3.29
C GLU A 332 7.08 3.35 3.77
N LEU A 333 6.65 2.08 3.87
CA LEU A 333 7.50 1.00 4.36
C LEU A 333 8.25 0.27 3.25
N SER A 334 8.09 0.69 1.98
CA SER A 334 8.66 0.05 0.79
C SER A 334 8.47 -1.47 0.82
N MET A 335 7.21 -1.92 1.06
CA MET A 335 6.88 -3.34 1.12
C MET A 335 5.46 -3.60 0.63
N PRO A 336 5.18 -4.74 -0.03
CA PRO A 336 3.81 -5.10 -0.40
C PRO A 336 2.93 -5.35 0.82
N ILE A 337 1.68 -4.90 0.71
CA ILE A 337 0.62 -5.22 1.68
C ILE A 337 -0.46 -6.03 0.97
N ILE A 338 -0.72 -7.23 1.46
CA ILE A 338 -1.77 -8.11 0.97
C ILE A 338 -2.97 -7.98 1.90
N ALA A 339 -4.09 -7.50 1.39
CA ALA A 339 -5.30 -7.35 2.17
C ALA A 339 -6.43 -8.23 1.60
N LEU A 340 -7.07 -8.98 2.49
CA LEU A 340 -8.15 -9.86 2.11
C LEU A 340 -9.48 -9.12 2.11
N SER A 341 -10.32 -9.41 1.13
CA SER A 341 -11.66 -8.83 1.00
C SER A 341 -12.72 -9.90 0.77
N GLN A 342 -13.88 -9.74 1.40
CA GLN A 342 -15.02 -10.58 1.14
C GLN A 342 -15.89 -9.98 0.05
N LEU A 343 -16.24 -10.78 -0.96
CA LEU A 343 -17.06 -10.34 -2.08
C LEU A 343 -18.55 -10.29 -1.75
N ASN A 344 -19.30 -9.48 -2.52
CA ASN A 344 -20.75 -9.36 -2.40
C ASN A 344 -21.44 -10.72 -2.69
N ARG A 345 -22.60 -10.95 -2.05
CA ARG A 345 -23.41 -12.15 -2.29
C ARG A 345 -24.05 -12.16 -3.68
N LEU A 346 -24.20 -11.02 -4.32
CA LEU A 346 -24.81 -10.90 -5.64
C LEU A 346 -24.08 -11.72 -6.72
N VAL A 347 -22.79 -12.02 -6.55
CA VAL A 347 -22.05 -12.93 -7.45
C VAL A 347 -22.71 -14.31 -7.55
N GLU A 348 -23.37 -14.79 -6.46
CA GLU A 348 -23.98 -16.11 -6.40
C GLU A 348 -25.30 -16.20 -7.19
N SER A 349 -25.91 -15.05 -7.54
CA SER A 349 -27.15 -14.98 -8.33
C SER A 349 -26.94 -14.94 -9.85
N ARG A 350 -25.69 -14.80 -10.30
CA ARG A 350 -25.34 -14.80 -11.72
C ARG A 350 -25.19 -16.23 -12.26
N ASP A 351 -25.40 -16.40 -13.56
CA ASP A 351 -25.12 -17.67 -14.25
C ASP A 351 -23.62 -17.97 -14.21
N ASP A 352 -22.78 -17.02 -14.62
CA ASP A 352 -21.34 -17.08 -14.41
C ASP A 352 -21.01 -16.47 -13.03
N LYS A 353 -20.57 -17.33 -12.12
CA LYS A 353 -20.23 -16.99 -10.74
C LYS A 353 -18.77 -16.58 -10.57
N ARG A 354 -18.02 -16.41 -11.68
CA ARG A 354 -16.67 -15.82 -11.62
C ARG A 354 -16.74 -14.39 -11.14
N PRO A 355 -15.96 -14.03 -10.12
CA PRO A 355 -15.95 -12.66 -9.59
C PRO A 355 -15.45 -11.63 -10.59
N ILE A 356 -16.02 -10.43 -10.53
CA ILE A 356 -15.63 -9.24 -11.28
C ILE A 356 -15.41 -8.06 -10.32
N LEU A 357 -14.81 -6.96 -10.77
CA LEU A 357 -14.46 -5.81 -9.91
C LEU A 357 -15.65 -5.25 -9.14
N SER A 358 -16.85 -5.19 -9.76
CA SER A 358 -18.09 -4.72 -9.10
C SER A 358 -18.57 -5.61 -7.95
N ASP A 359 -18.02 -6.81 -7.78
CA ASP A 359 -18.33 -7.69 -6.65
C ASP A 359 -17.54 -7.36 -5.38
N LEU A 360 -16.53 -6.49 -5.47
CA LEU A 360 -15.90 -5.89 -4.29
C LEU A 360 -16.95 -4.98 -3.62
N ARG A 361 -17.46 -5.41 -2.46
CA ARG A 361 -18.52 -4.76 -1.73
C ARG A 361 -18.11 -3.36 -1.27
N ASP A 362 -18.93 -2.34 -1.58
CA ASP A 362 -18.83 -0.95 -1.09
C ASP A 362 -17.48 -0.25 -1.39
N SER A 363 -16.79 -0.58 -2.49
CA SER A 363 -15.37 -0.31 -2.61
C SER A 363 -14.85 0.18 -3.96
N GLY A 364 -15.51 1.15 -4.57
CA GLY A 364 -14.85 1.91 -5.66
C GLY A 364 -13.47 2.46 -5.25
N ALA A 365 -13.27 2.74 -3.96
CA ALA A 365 -11.98 3.18 -3.43
C ALA A 365 -10.93 2.06 -3.41
N ILE A 366 -11.27 0.82 -3.01
CA ILE A 366 -10.33 -0.31 -3.07
C ILE A 366 -9.89 -0.53 -4.52
N GLU A 367 -10.83 -0.44 -5.47
CA GLU A 367 -10.51 -0.56 -6.89
C GLU A 367 -9.54 0.53 -7.35
N GLN A 368 -9.69 1.76 -6.88
CA GLN A 368 -8.78 2.86 -7.21
C GLN A 368 -7.41 2.72 -6.58
N ASP A 369 -7.33 2.41 -5.28
CA ASP A 369 -6.10 2.41 -4.50
C ASP A 369 -5.23 1.18 -4.75
N ALA A 370 -5.83 0.00 -4.99
CA ALA A 370 -5.10 -1.24 -5.20
C ALA A 370 -4.28 -1.22 -6.50
N ASP A 371 -3.09 -1.79 -6.45
CA ASP A 371 -2.24 -1.99 -7.63
C ASP A 371 -2.57 -3.31 -8.32
N VAL A 372 -2.83 -4.35 -7.52
CA VAL A 372 -3.21 -5.68 -7.99
C VAL A 372 -4.49 -6.14 -7.29
N ILE A 373 -5.46 -6.65 -8.04
CA ILE A 373 -6.68 -7.26 -7.51
C ILE A 373 -6.79 -8.66 -8.07
N LEU A 374 -6.77 -9.63 -7.15
CA LEU A 374 -6.90 -11.05 -7.43
C LEU A 374 -8.22 -11.57 -6.87
N PHE A 375 -8.92 -12.38 -7.65
CA PHE A 375 -10.07 -13.13 -7.16
C PHE A 375 -9.78 -14.61 -7.17
N LEU A 376 -10.14 -15.29 -6.09
CA LEU A 376 -10.05 -16.73 -5.98
C LEU A 376 -11.42 -17.35 -6.27
N TYR A 377 -11.46 -18.27 -7.24
CA TYR A 377 -12.66 -18.94 -7.70
C TYR A 377 -12.47 -20.48 -7.68
N ARG A 378 -13.50 -21.21 -7.23
CA ARG A 378 -13.57 -22.66 -7.26
C ARG A 378 -15.00 -23.08 -7.56
N ASP A 379 -15.22 -23.64 -8.72
CA ASP A 379 -16.55 -24.08 -9.19
C ASP A 379 -17.12 -25.22 -8.34
N ASP A 380 -16.29 -26.16 -7.93
CA ASP A 380 -16.64 -27.31 -7.07
C ASP A 380 -17.33 -26.89 -5.76
N VAL A 381 -17.05 -25.67 -5.24
CA VAL A 381 -17.70 -25.17 -4.02
C VAL A 381 -19.18 -24.90 -4.28
N TYR A 382 -19.51 -24.35 -5.44
CA TYR A 382 -20.88 -24.08 -5.84
C TYR A 382 -21.63 -25.38 -6.18
N ALA A 383 -21.00 -26.27 -6.94
CA ALA A 383 -21.55 -27.58 -7.28
C ALA A 383 -21.93 -28.39 -6.02
N ARG A 384 -21.02 -28.44 -5.03
CA ARG A 384 -21.32 -29.10 -3.73
C ARG A 384 -22.44 -28.42 -2.96
N ARG A 385 -22.55 -27.10 -3.01
CA ARG A 385 -23.64 -26.36 -2.36
C ARG A 385 -24.97 -26.68 -3.01
N ALA A 386 -25.03 -26.67 -4.34
CA ALA A 386 -26.22 -27.05 -5.11
C ALA A 386 -26.67 -28.47 -4.83
N ASP A 387 -25.73 -29.43 -4.76
CA ASP A 387 -26.04 -30.81 -4.38
C ASP A 387 -26.60 -30.91 -2.96
N LYS A 388 -26.05 -30.22 -1.98
CA LYS A 388 -26.59 -30.18 -0.62
C LYS A 388 -28.00 -29.63 -0.54
N GLU A 389 -28.28 -28.55 -1.28
CA GLU A 389 -29.62 -27.95 -1.33
C GLU A 389 -30.60 -28.88 -2.01
N ARG A 390 -30.21 -29.55 -3.09
CA ARG A 390 -31.02 -30.54 -3.79
C ARG A 390 -31.31 -31.74 -2.89
N TYR A 391 -30.31 -32.26 -2.20
CA TYR A 391 -30.52 -33.34 -1.21
C TYR A 391 -31.48 -32.92 -0.10
N ALA A 392 -31.30 -31.74 0.48
CA ALA A 392 -32.18 -31.24 1.53
C ALA A 392 -33.64 -31.09 1.08
N ARG A 393 -33.87 -30.70 -0.19
CA ARG A 393 -35.21 -30.62 -0.80
C ARG A 393 -35.81 -31.99 -0.98
N LEU A 394 -35.08 -32.95 -1.59
CA LEU A 394 -35.55 -34.33 -1.79
C LEU A 394 -35.84 -35.03 -0.44
N LYS A 395 -35.05 -34.75 0.58
CA LYS A 395 -35.27 -35.26 1.94
C LYS A 395 -36.57 -34.75 2.53
N LYS A 396 -36.92 -33.47 2.34
CA LYS A 396 -38.21 -32.91 2.76
C LYS A 396 -39.41 -33.54 2.04
N GLU A 397 -39.19 -33.98 0.79
CA GLU A 397 -40.18 -34.63 -0.05
C GLU A 397 -40.26 -36.16 0.20
N GLY A 398 -39.43 -36.76 1.09
CA GLY A 398 -39.35 -38.18 1.32
C GLY A 398 -38.75 -38.98 0.16
N LYS A 399 -38.03 -38.34 -0.74
CA LYS A 399 -37.42 -38.90 -1.96
C LYS A 399 -35.89 -38.97 -1.86
N GLU A 400 -35.35 -39.24 -0.68
CA GLU A 400 -33.88 -39.24 -0.48
C GLU A 400 -33.16 -40.25 -1.38
N LYS A 401 -33.85 -41.38 -1.73
CA LYS A 401 -33.29 -42.44 -2.60
C LYS A 401 -33.08 -42.01 -4.04
N ASP A 402 -33.76 -40.97 -4.48
CA ASP A 402 -33.67 -40.45 -5.85
C ASP A 402 -32.52 -39.45 -5.99
N PHE A 403 -31.83 -39.14 -4.91
CA PHE A 403 -30.68 -38.24 -4.95
C PHE A 403 -29.47 -38.87 -5.66
N LYS A 404 -29.02 -38.25 -6.70
CA LYS A 404 -27.73 -38.53 -7.36
C LYS A 404 -26.88 -37.30 -7.31
N PRO A 405 -25.68 -37.32 -6.68
CA PRO A 405 -24.79 -36.16 -6.72
C PRO A 405 -24.36 -35.91 -8.16
N GLU A 406 -24.39 -34.64 -8.57
CA GLU A 406 -23.84 -34.20 -9.84
C GLU A 406 -22.35 -33.88 -9.73
N HIS A 407 -21.93 -33.49 -8.51
CA HIS A 407 -20.54 -33.25 -8.19
C HIS A 407 -19.80 -34.53 -7.83
N THR A 408 -18.71 -34.83 -8.56
CA THR A 408 -17.81 -35.92 -8.20
C THR A 408 -16.79 -35.43 -7.18
N GLU A 409 -16.75 -36.01 -6.00
CA GLU A 409 -15.71 -35.67 -5.02
C GLU A 409 -14.32 -36.01 -5.55
N ARG A 410 -13.45 -35.01 -5.53
CA ARG A 410 -12.03 -35.15 -5.87
C ARG A 410 -11.17 -34.71 -4.69
N GLU A 411 -10.02 -35.34 -4.49
CA GLU A 411 -9.04 -34.87 -3.50
C GLU A 411 -8.37 -33.56 -3.96
N ILE A 412 -8.11 -33.46 -5.26
CA ILE A 412 -7.55 -32.28 -5.91
C ILE A 412 -8.64 -31.65 -6.77
N GLU A 413 -9.00 -30.44 -6.43
CA GLU A 413 -10.03 -29.66 -7.12
C GLU A 413 -9.43 -28.55 -7.98
N PRO A 414 -9.98 -28.30 -9.18
CA PRO A 414 -9.57 -27.13 -9.96
C PRO A 414 -9.89 -25.82 -9.22
N ALA A 415 -9.01 -24.86 -9.35
CA ALA A 415 -9.19 -23.52 -8.81
C ALA A 415 -8.62 -22.52 -9.81
N GLU A 416 -9.05 -21.28 -9.72
CA GLU A 416 -8.67 -20.21 -10.61
C GLU A 416 -8.32 -18.94 -9.81
N ILE A 417 -7.22 -18.30 -10.17
CA ILE A 417 -6.86 -16.95 -9.73
C ILE A 417 -7.19 -16.02 -10.89
N ILE A 418 -8.18 -15.15 -10.70
CA ILE A 418 -8.58 -14.15 -11.68
C ILE A 418 -7.85 -12.84 -11.34
N ILE A 419 -6.99 -12.38 -12.24
CA ILE A 419 -6.28 -11.10 -12.13
C ILE A 419 -7.19 -10.03 -12.73
N ALA A 420 -8.01 -9.42 -11.88
CA ALA A 420 -9.02 -8.46 -12.30
C ALA A 420 -8.47 -7.05 -12.49
N LYS A 421 -7.37 -6.73 -11.80
CA LYS A 421 -6.62 -5.49 -11.96
C LYS A 421 -5.12 -5.77 -11.78
N ASN A 422 -4.32 -5.16 -12.64
CA ASN A 422 -2.86 -5.12 -12.52
C ASN A 422 -2.36 -3.81 -13.13
N ARG A 423 -1.84 -2.89 -12.31
CA ARG A 423 -1.36 -1.59 -12.80
C ARG A 423 -0.10 -1.69 -13.64
N ASN A 424 0.73 -2.69 -13.36
CA ASN A 424 2.05 -2.82 -13.96
C ASN A 424 2.13 -3.98 -14.96
N GLY A 425 0.99 -4.60 -15.33
CA GLY A 425 0.98 -5.75 -16.22
C GLY A 425 -0.42 -6.07 -16.77
N GLU A 426 -0.57 -7.25 -17.32
CA GLU A 426 -1.79 -7.72 -17.95
C GLU A 426 -2.80 -8.25 -16.93
N ILE A 427 -4.08 -8.19 -17.29
CA ILE A 427 -5.17 -8.87 -16.59
C ILE A 427 -5.40 -10.24 -17.25
N GLY A 428 -5.95 -11.18 -16.50
CA GLY A 428 -6.20 -12.52 -17.03
C GLY A 428 -6.63 -13.49 -15.95
N SER A 429 -6.46 -14.78 -16.22
CA SER A 429 -6.70 -15.82 -15.23
C SER A 429 -5.62 -16.90 -15.24
N VAL A 430 -5.38 -17.47 -14.07
CA VAL A 430 -4.39 -18.51 -13.84
C VAL A 430 -5.09 -19.73 -13.25
N GLU A 431 -5.05 -20.84 -13.96
CA GLU A 431 -5.53 -22.10 -13.44
C GLU A 431 -4.52 -22.67 -12.43
N ILE A 432 -5.03 -23.01 -11.26
CA ILE A 432 -4.33 -23.68 -10.17
C ILE A 432 -5.15 -24.87 -9.68
N GLN A 433 -4.63 -25.62 -8.73
CA GLN A 433 -5.36 -26.72 -8.09
C GLN A 433 -5.37 -26.56 -6.58
N PHE A 434 -6.44 -27.10 -5.96
CA PHE A 434 -6.61 -27.10 -4.51
C PHE A 434 -6.61 -28.52 -3.99
N ASN A 435 -5.62 -28.87 -3.18
CA ASN A 435 -5.53 -30.12 -2.45
C ASN A 435 -6.31 -30.01 -1.13
N LYS A 436 -7.50 -30.64 -1.08
CA LYS A 436 -8.38 -30.59 0.10
C LYS A 436 -7.77 -31.24 1.33
N LYS A 437 -7.04 -32.34 1.13
CA LYS A 437 -6.48 -33.14 2.20
C LYS A 437 -5.50 -32.36 3.05
N PHE A 438 -4.63 -31.57 2.39
CA PHE A 438 -3.58 -30.79 3.03
C PHE A 438 -3.90 -29.30 3.07
N THR A 439 -5.07 -28.90 2.63
CA THR A 439 -5.52 -27.50 2.61
C THR A 439 -4.50 -26.60 1.88
N ARG A 440 -4.07 -27.02 0.68
CA ARG A 440 -2.98 -26.38 -0.05
C ARG A 440 -3.37 -26.07 -1.50
N PHE A 441 -3.06 -24.87 -1.96
CA PHE A 441 -3.09 -24.50 -3.38
C PHE A 441 -1.74 -24.79 -4.02
N GLU A 442 -1.76 -25.27 -5.23
CA GLU A 442 -0.59 -25.68 -6.00
C GLU A 442 -0.73 -25.26 -7.45
N ASP A 443 0.38 -25.05 -8.15
CA ASP A 443 0.36 -24.91 -9.60
C ASP A 443 -0.25 -26.16 -10.23
N LYS A 444 -1.08 -25.97 -11.26
CA LYS A 444 -1.53 -27.07 -12.08
C LYS A 444 -0.32 -27.62 -12.84
N PRO A 445 -0.07 -28.94 -12.78
CA PRO A 445 1.01 -29.54 -13.58
C PRO A 445 0.88 -29.13 -15.05
N GLU A 446 1.97 -28.71 -15.67
CA GLU A 446 1.98 -28.44 -17.11
C GLU A 446 1.78 -29.78 -17.83
N GLU A 447 0.63 -29.97 -18.45
CA GLU A 447 0.51 -30.99 -19.50
C GLU A 447 1.45 -30.56 -20.61
N TYR A 448 2.44 -31.38 -20.95
CA TYR A 448 3.36 -31.13 -22.05
C TYR A 448 2.55 -31.06 -23.36
N SER A 449 2.02 -29.89 -23.65
CA SER A 449 1.57 -29.59 -25.01
C SER A 449 2.82 -29.20 -25.80
N HIS A 450 3.24 -30.10 -26.65
CA HIS A 450 4.21 -29.85 -27.71
C HIS A 450 3.62 -28.87 -28.73
N GLU A 451 3.48 -27.58 -28.36
CA GLU A 451 3.27 -26.49 -29.32
C GLU A 451 3.41 -25.16 -28.62
N MET A 452 4.63 -24.70 -28.47
CA MET A 452 4.94 -23.27 -28.52
C MET A 452 6.34 -23.11 -29.10
N THR A 453 6.37 -22.87 -30.38
CA THR A 453 7.53 -22.39 -31.10
C THR A 453 7.98 -21.09 -30.50
N GLN A 454 9.14 -21.10 -29.86
CA GLN A 454 9.81 -19.93 -29.32
C GLN A 454 10.10 -18.94 -30.46
N THR A 455 9.40 -17.81 -30.47
CA THR A 455 9.95 -16.62 -31.10
C THR A 455 10.71 -15.86 -30.00
N ARG A 456 11.90 -16.35 -29.67
CA ARG A 456 12.91 -15.52 -29.02
C ARG A 456 13.33 -14.49 -30.05
N ILE A 457 12.97 -13.22 -29.82
CA ILE A 457 13.67 -12.12 -30.47
C ILE A 457 15.03 -12.08 -29.78
N ASP A 458 16.06 -12.60 -30.45
CA ASP A 458 17.44 -12.49 -29.95
C ASP A 458 17.80 -10.99 -29.87
N GLY A 459 18.19 -10.54 -28.69
CA GLY A 459 18.61 -9.15 -28.45
C GLY A 459 19.79 -8.70 -29.33
N ALA A 460 20.49 -9.65 -29.98
CA ALA A 460 21.52 -9.39 -30.98
C ALA A 460 20.94 -8.80 -32.27
N ASP A 461 19.76 -9.21 -32.72
CA ASP A 461 19.10 -8.66 -33.92
C ASP A 461 18.56 -7.24 -33.70
N PHE A 462 18.19 -6.89 -32.47
CA PHE A 462 17.74 -5.54 -32.16
C PHE A 462 18.90 -4.53 -32.20
N LEU A 463 20.09 -4.92 -31.72
CA LEU A 463 21.29 -4.09 -31.77
C LEU A 463 21.84 -3.90 -33.19
N GLN A 464 21.78 -4.94 -34.04
CA GLN A 464 22.18 -4.81 -35.45
C GLN A 464 21.25 -3.92 -36.27
N ASN A 465 19.97 -3.86 -35.93
CA ASN A 465 19.03 -2.96 -36.61
C ASN A 465 19.14 -1.50 -36.14
N MET A 466 19.61 -1.24 -34.94
CA MET A 466 19.93 0.13 -34.48
C MET A 466 21.20 0.70 -35.14
N GLU A 467 22.21 -0.12 -35.43
CA GLU A 467 23.44 0.33 -36.16
C GLU A 467 23.17 0.63 -37.62
N ARG A 468 22.11 0.06 -38.23
CA ARG A 468 21.73 0.32 -39.63
C ARG A 468 20.85 1.56 -39.85
N SER A 469 20.39 2.20 -38.79
CA SER A 469 19.48 3.38 -38.84
C SER A 469 20.16 4.72 -38.60
N THR A 470 21.49 4.82 -38.67
CA THR A 470 22.19 6.09 -38.72
C THR A 470 21.98 6.75 -40.08
N PRO A 471 21.40 7.95 -40.16
CA PRO A 471 21.26 8.66 -41.42
C PRO A 471 22.63 9.05 -41.94
N PRO A 472 22.85 9.07 -43.29
CA PRO A 472 24.12 9.40 -43.87
C PRO A 472 24.49 10.85 -43.55
N GLN A 473 25.72 11.07 -43.11
CA GLN A 473 26.28 12.38 -42.91
C GLN A 473 26.25 13.11 -44.26
N SER A 474 25.55 14.25 -44.32
CA SER A 474 25.59 15.18 -45.47
C SER A 474 26.97 15.77 -45.54
N GLN A 475 27.69 15.47 -46.61
CA GLN A 475 28.87 16.21 -47.04
C GLN A 475 28.45 17.67 -47.29
N ALA A 476 29.05 18.59 -46.55
CA ALA A 476 28.93 20.02 -46.83
C ALA A 476 29.76 20.35 -48.04
N ASP A 477 29.13 20.55 -49.19
CA ASP A 477 29.73 21.21 -50.32
C ASP A 477 29.88 22.70 -50.02
N SER A 478 31.12 23.10 -49.87
CA SER A 478 31.54 24.49 -49.89
C SER A 478 31.46 25.03 -51.32
N ASN A 479 30.46 25.83 -51.66
CA ASN A 479 30.49 26.85 -52.72
C ASN A 479 29.15 27.60 -52.72
N PHE A 480 29.10 28.74 -52.09
CA PHE A 480 28.12 29.74 -52.41
C PHE A 480 28.82 31.11 -52.50
N ASP A 481 29.08 31.51 -53.77
CA ASP A 481 29.46 32.87 -54.16
C ASP A 481 28.36 33.86 -53.79
N MET A 482 28.74 34.92 -53.14
CA MET A 482 27.89 36.10 -52.90
C MET A 482 27.91 37.00 -54.11
N PRO A 483 26.79 37.37 -54.70
CA PRO A 483 26.77 38.54 -55.59
C PRO A 483 26.61 39.82 -54.76
N ASN A 484 27.54 40.73 -54.93
CA ASN A 484 27.41 42.17 -54.65
C ASN A 484 26.19 42.75 -55.34
N VAL A 485 25.29 43.44 -54.62
CA VAL A 485 24.53 44.57 -55.19
C VAL A 485 24.19 45.58 -54.05
N PHE A 486 24.79 46.77 -54.16
CA PHE A 486 24.36 48.08 -53.69
C PHE A 486 23.62 48.28 -52.39
#